data_bd08d19ec69e704bda069adf86065ac9
#
_entry.id   bd08d19ec69e704bda069adf86065ac9
#
_cell.length_a   1.000
_cell.length_b   1.000
_cell.length_c   1.000
_cell.angle_alpha   90.00
_cell.angle_beta   90.00
_cell.angle_gamma   90.00
#
_symmetry.space_group_name_H-M   'P 1'
#
loop_
_entity.id
_entity.type
_entity.pdbx_description
1 polymer ?
#
loop_
_entity_poly.entity_id
_entity_poly.type
_entity_poly.pdbx_seq_one_letter_code
_entity_poly.pdbx_strand_id
1 'polypeptide(L)'
;RKYHTLDPSTGRPWQSDESAMYLGECVKACEAIIGDGVYHLTDNAADRRTQYRAMFIESNATTAYANEIIWARNYDSELNVTHYMNSYFINQQYANYAFTRQFIDTYLMTDGTPFTDKYPDYDSVDFTTECSGRDYRLAQTIRTPGFTRDGGTTQWAPDVTFSKTGYQPIKWLTDDSSKDTNTSKCDNDVPLMRYAEVLLNYAEAKAELNEMSEEVWNKTIKPLRERAGVTSIYPTTADPYMVEYFQNQVTDPFILEVRRERGIELTMENVRYDDIIRWHQGELFARPWKGIWIAASETSIDLNGDGVNDCIVTSDPNNKSPLKILFIDGASEAGHKLSQGTSGNILPATAIERKWHDYKYVKPIPTTALQENPNLTQNPEW
;
A
#
# COMPACT_ATOMS: atom_id res chain seq x y z
N ARG A 1 -15.48 0.72 20.00
CA ARG A 1 -15.37 1.20 21.37
C ARG A 1 -14.51 2.47 21.51
N LYS A 2 -13.41 2.58 20.77
CA LYS A 2 -12.59 3.83 20.74
C LYS A 2 -13.36 5.02 20.15
N TYR A 3 -14.34 4.80 19.29
CA TYR A 3 -15.07 5.81 18.55
C TYR A 3 -16.46 6.11 19.11
N HIS A 4 -17.05 5.16 19.81
CA HIS A 4 -18.33 5.29 20.47
C HIS A 4 -18.14 5.04 21.95
N THR A 5 -18.18 6.09 22.73
CA THR A 5 -18.25 5.99 24.20
C THR A 5 -19.59 5.42 24.66
N LEU A 6 -20.58 5.48 23.76
CA LEU A 6 -21.93 4.95 23.99
C LEU A 6 -22.21 3.83 22.96
N ASP A 7 -22.91 2.81 23.40
CA ASP A 7 -23.53 1.81 22.55
C ASP A 7 -24.61 2.50 21.69
N PRO A 8 -24.48 2.51 20.35
CA PRO A 8 -25.41 3.20 19.47
C PRO A 8 -26.83 2.62 19.51
N SER A 9 -27.00 1.37 19.92
CA SER A 9 -28.31 0.74 20.01
C SER A 9 -29.09 1.17 21.24
N THR A 10 -28.40 1.51 22.32
CA THR A 10 -29.02 1.83 23.63
C THR A 10 -28.81 3.29 24.04
N GLY A 11 -27.91 4.02 23.42
CA GLY A 11 -27.48 5.36 23.82
C GLY A 11 -26.81 5.41 25.20
N ARG A 12 -26.39 4.28 25.74
CA ARG A 12 -25.77 4.14 27.06
C ARG A 12 -24.30 3.75 26.94
N PRO A 13 -23.47 4.01 27.96
CA PRO A 13 -22.10 3.51 27.97
C PRO A 13 -22.07 2.00 27.74
N TRP A 14 -21.07 1.53 26.99
CA TRP A 14 -20.82 0.10 26.80
C TRP A 14 -20.69 -0.60 28.16
N GLN A 15 -21.47 -1.64 28.36
CA GLN A 15 -21.49 -2.36 29.63
C GLN A 15 -20.26 -3.24 29.83
N SER A 16 -19.68 -3.74 28.75
CA SER A 16 -18.50 -4.62 28.77
C SER A 16 -17.55 -4.35 27.62
N ASP A 17 -16.30 -4.74 27.79
CA ASP A 17 -15.32 -4.84 26.71
C ASP A 17 -15.38 -6.21 26.04
N GLU A 18 -15.97 -6.28 24.88
CA GLU A 18 -16.13 -7.52 24.14
C GLU A 18 -15.02 -7.72 23.08
N SER A 19 -14.02 -6.83 23.03
CA SER A 19 -12.96 -6.92 22.03
C SER A 19 -12.20 -8.25 22.08
N ALA A 20 -11.89 -8.74 23.29
CA ALA A 20 -11.23 -10.03 23.44
C ALA A 20 -12.10 -11.21 22.94
N MET A 21 -13.42 -11.14 23.11
CA MET A 21 -14.35 -12.14 22.58
C MET A 21 -14.29 -12.16 21.04
N TYR A 22 -14.43 -11.00 20.39
CA TYR A 22 -14.39 -10.93 18.92
C TYR A 22 -13.04 -11.30 18.35
N LEU A 23 -11.92 -10.93 18.99
CA LEU A 23 -10.59 -11.39 18.62
C LEU A 23 -10.47 -12.91 18.77
N GLY A 24 -11.03 -13.49 19.82
CA GLY A 24 -11.09 -14.94 20.02
C GLY A 24 -11.89 -15.66 18.94
N GLU A 25 -13.02 -15.10 18.49
CA GLU A 25 -13.78 -15.66 17.36
C GLU A 25 -13.00 -15.55 16.04
N CYS A 26 -12.27 -14.45 15.83
CA CYS A 26 -11.36 -14.31 14.68
C CYS A 26 -10.28 -15.40 14.70
N VAL A 27 -9.65 -15.63 15.86
CA VAL A 27 -8.66 -16.71 16.03
C VAL A 27 -9.24 -18.06 15.64
N LYS A 28 -10.41 -18.43 16.18
CA LYS A 28 -11.07 -19.72 15.87
C LYS A 28 -11.38 -19.87 14.38
N ALA A 29 -11.91 -18.82 13.74
CA ALA A 29 -12.23 -18.86 12.32
C ALA A 29 -10.97 -19.03 11.46
N CYS A 30 -9.89 -18.31 11.77
CA CYS A 30 -8.62 -18.45 11.08
C CYS A 30 -8.00 -19.84 11.32
N GLU A 31 -8.02 -20.34 12.54
CA GLU A 31 -7.52 -21.70 12.86
C GLU A 31 -8.27 -22.78 12.10
N ALA A 32 -9.58 -22.64 11.90
CA ALA A 32 -10.36 -23.59 11.10
C ALA A 32 -9.88 -23.60 9.65
N ILE A 33 -9.71 -22.42 9.00
CA ILE A 33 -9.24 -22.34 7.62
C ILE A 33 -7.80 -22.85 7.48
N ILE A 34 -6.93 -22.50 8.42
CA ILE A 34 -5.53 -22.96 8.45
C ILE A 34 -5.47 -24.48 8.67
N GLY A 35 -6.32 -25.01 9.58
CA GLY A 35 -6.37 -26.40 9.94
C GLY A 35 -6.94 -27.32 8.85
N ASP A 36 -7.84 -26.81 8.01
CA ASP A 36 -8.38 -27.56 6.87
C ASP A 36 -7.31 -27.88 5.81
N GLY A 37 -6.22 -27.11 5.76
CA GLY A 37 -5.08 -27.34 4.85
C GLY A 37 -5.42 -27.21 3.35
N VAL A 38 -6.59 -26.66 3.02
CA VAL A 38 -7.03 -26.45 1.65
C VAL A 38 -6.23 -25.32 1.00
N TYR A 39 -6.02 -24.25 1.76
CA TYR A 39 -5.31 -23.06 1.28
C TYR A 39 -3.90 -22.99 1.85
N HIS A 40 -2.98 -22.50 1.02
CA HIS A 40 -1.60 -22.23 1.39
C HIS A 40 -1.02 -21.11 0.53
N LEU A 41 0.06 -20.48 0.99
CA LEU A 41 0.73 -19.44 0.22
C LEU A 41 1.33 -20.01 -1.07
N THR A 42 1.19 -19.27 -2.15
CA THR A 42 1.96 -19.52 -3.35
C THR A 42 3.40 -19.11 -3.10
N ASP A 43 4.32 -20.06 -3.04
CA ASP A 43 5.75 -19.81 -2.87
C ASP A 43 6.57 -20.75 -3.75
N ASN A 44 6.94 -20.26 -4.93
CA ASN A 44 7.95 -20.89 -5.78
C ASN A 44 9.26 -20.11 -5.63
N ALA A 45 10.27 -20.74 -5.06
CA ALA A 45 11.56 -20.10 -4.78
C ALA A 45 12.24 -19.50 -6.02
N ALA A 46 12.00 -20.06 -7.22
CA ALA A 46 12.51 -19.52 -8.49
C ALA A 46 11.83 -18.20 -8.90
N ASP A 47 10.57 -18.01 -8.50
CA ASP A 47 9.71 -16.93 -8.99
C ASP A 47 9.38 -15.87 -7.94
N ARG A 48 10.02 -15.89 -6.78
CA ARG A 48 9.73 -14.96 -5.67
C ARG A 48 9.79 -13.49 -6.06
N ARG A 49 10.53 -13.16 -7.13
CA ARG A 49 10.63 -11.77 -7.62
C ARG A 49 9.46 -11.34 -8.49
N THR A 50 8.55 -12.24 -8.88
CA THR A 50 7.46 -11.98 -9.82
C THR A 50 6.11 -12.55 -9.37
N GLN A 51 6.11 -13.67 -8.65
CA GLN A 51 4.89 -14.44 -8.33
C GLN A 51 3.85 -13.66 -7.53
N TYR A 52 4.26 -12.71 -6.66
CA TYR A 52 3.33 -11.89 -5.90
C TYR A 52 2.47 -11.02 -6.83
N ARG A 53 3.10 -10.33 -7.77
CA ARG A 53 2.37 -9.49 -8.74
C ARG A 53 1.59 -10.32 -9.75
N ALA A 54 2.09 -11.50 -10.13
CA ALA A 54 1.45 -12.38 -11.09
C ALA A 54 0.01 -12.73 -10.68
N MET A 55 -0.29 -12.90 -9.39
CA MET A 55 -1.66 -13.11 -8.88
C MET A 55 -2.64 -11.98 -9.22
N PHE A 56 -2.15 -10.80 -9.59
CA PHE A 56 -2.98 -9.61 -9.83
C PHE A 56 -3.00 -9.16 -11.28
N ILE A 57 -2.17 -9.77 -12.15
CA ILE A 57 -2.04 -9.36 -13.55
C ILE A 57 -2.39 -10.45 -14.55
N GLU A 58 -2.48 -11.72 -14.12
CA GLU A 58 -2.80 -12.84 -15.00
C GLU A 58 -4.31 -12.99 -15.18
N SER A 59 -4.73 -13.31 -16.42
CA SER A 59 -6.14 -13.52 -16.77
C SER A 59 -6.72 -14.85 -16.24
N ASN A 60 -5.85 -15.75 -15.78
CA ASN A 60 -6.23 -17.03 -15.19
C ASN A 60 -5.81 -17.16 -13.72
N ALA A 61 -5.61 -16.04 -13.04
CA ALA A 61 -5.06 -16.02 -11.69
C ALA A 61 -5.86 -16.88 -10.71
N THR A 62 -7.20 -16.90 -10.81
CA THR A 62 -8.08 -17.73 -9.97
C THR A 62 -7.78 -19.21 -10.09
N THR A 63 -7.39 -19.68 -11.27
CA THR A 63 -7.04 -21.09 -11.51
C THR A 63 -5.56 -21.35 -11.19
N ALA A 64 -4.67 -20.47 -11.62
CA ALA A 64 -3.23 -20.63 -11.43
C ALA A 64 -2.81 -20.55 -9.95
N TYR A 65 -3.54 -19.76 -9.17
CA TYR A 65 -3.27 -19.53 -7.74
C TYR A 65 -4.43 -19.97 -6.84
N ALA A 66 -5.17 -21.00 -7.24
CA ALA A 66 -6.32 -21.54 -6.50
C ALA A 66 -5.98 -22.01 -5.07
N ASN A 67 -4.70 -22.29 -4.81
CA ASN A 67 -4.20 -22.63 -3.49
C ASN A 67 -4.14 -21.40 -2.53
N GLU A 68 -4.10 -20.19 -3.06
CA GLU A 68 -4.02 -18.97 -2.25
C GLU A 68 -5.26 -18.07 -2.39
N ILE A 69 -5.84 -17.98 -3.59
CA ILE A 69 -7.01 -17.15 -3.86
C ILE A 69 -8.27 -17.89 -3.37
N ILE A 70 -8.90 -17.37 -2.32
CA ILE A 70 -10.13 -17.94 -1.74
C ILE A 70 -11.35 -17.50 -2.54
N TRP A 71 -11.38 -16.22 -2.91
CA TRP A 71 -12.47 -15.63 -3.69
C TRP A 71 -11.95 -14.53 -4.60
N ALA A 72 -12.41 -14.55 -5.84
CA ALA A 72 -12.06 -13.55 -6.84
C ALA A 72 -13.25 -13.21 -7.72
N ARG A 73 -13.18 -12.05 -8.35
CA ARG A 73 -14.00 -11.73 -9.51
C ARG A 73 -13.22 -12.09 -10.76
N ASN A 74 -13.76 -13.02 -11.52
CA ASN A 74 -13.16 -13.49 -12.76
C ASN A 74 -13.56 -12.58 -13.92
N TYR A 75 -12.62 -12.38 -14.83
CA TYR A 75 -12.79 -11.66 -16.08
C TYR A 75 -12.38 -12.54 -17.24
N ASP A 76 -12.96 -12.29 -18.41
CA ASP A 76 -12.76 -13.11 -19.61
C ASP A 76 -12.99 -12.25 -20.86
N SER A 77 -11.95 -12.05 -21.65
CA SER A 77 -12.00 -11.26 -22.88
C SER A 77 -12.79 -11.94 -24.00
N GLU A 78 -12.86 -13.28 -24.02
CA GLU A 78 -13.67 -14.01 -25.01
C GLU A 78 -15.17 -13.81 -24.74
N LEU A 79 -15.55 -13.65 -23.48
CA LEU A 79 -16.92 -13.36 -23.05
C LEU A 79 -17.23 -11.85 -23.01
N ASN A 80 -16.30 -10.97 -23.38
CA ASN A 80 -16.37 -9.52 -23.24
C ASN A 80 -16.62 -9.04 -21.80
N VAL A 81 -16.21 -9.82 -20.82
CA VAL A 81 -16.22 -9.44 -19.40
C VAL A 81 -14.86 -8.88 -19.05
N THR A 82 -14.67 -7.59 -19.21
CA THR A 82 -13.37 -6.92 -19.11
C THR A 82 -13.47 -5.65 -18.26
N HIS A 83 -12.29 -5.06 -17.93
CA HIS A 83 -12.20 -3.84 -17.13
C HIS A 83 -11.12 -2.88 -17.64
N TYR A 84 -10.94 -1.73 -16.95
CA TYR A 84 -10.02 -0.64 -17.35
C TYR A 84 -8.78 -0.55 -16.47
N MET A 85 -8.35 -1.61 -15.82
CA MET A 85 -7.35 -1.52 -14.74
C MET A 85 -6.07 -0.81 -15.18
N ASN A 86 -5.49 -1.17 -16.35
CA ASN A 86 -4.28 -0.51 -16.83
C ASN A 86 -4.43 1.02 -16.95
N SER A 87 -5.59 1.49 -17.43
CA SER A 87 -5.83 2.93 -17.59
C SER A 87 -5.71 3.71 -16.28
N TYR A 88 -6.09 3.11 -15.16
CA TYR A 88 -5.97 3.75 -13.84
C TYR A 88 -4.52 3.95 -13.38
N PHE A 89 -3.57 3.19 -13.92
CA PHE A 89 -2.16 3.23 -13.51
C PHE A 89 -1.23 3.94 -14.48
N ILE A 90 -1.74 4.35 -15.65
CA ILE A 90 -0.93 4.99 -16.68
C ILE A 90 -1.54 6.26 -17.26
N ASN A 91 -2.86 6.49 -17.11
CA ASN A 91 -3.53 7.62 -17.72
C ASN A 91 -3.95 8.65 -16.66
N GLN A 92 -3.41 9.85 -16.78
CA GLN A 92 -3.68 10.98 -15.86
C GLN A 92 -5.16 11.38 -15.79
N GLN A 93 -5.95 11.07 -16.80
CA GLN A 93 -7.38 11.41 -16.83
C GLN A 93 -8.23 10.55 -15.88
N TYR A 94 -7.76 9.34 -15.51
CA TYR A 94 -8.51 8.45 -14.63
C TYR A 94 -8.11 8.64 -13.16
N ALA A 95 -6.81 8.59 -12.88
CA ALA A 95 -6.28 8.77 -11.53
C ALA A 95 -4.77 9.07 -11.60
N ASN A 96 -4.25 9.65 -10.52
CA ASN A 96 -2.82 9.89 -10.35
C ASN A 96 -2.36 9.12 -9.11
N TYR A 97 -2.51 7.81 -9.13
CA TYR A 97 -2.10 6.96 -8.01
C TYR A 97 -0.61 7.04 -7.77
N ALA A 98 -0.25 7.20 -6.51
CA ALA A 98 1.13 7.23 -6.06
C ALA A 98 1.22 6.78 -4.61
N PHE A 99 2.33 6.14 -4.24
CA PHE A 99 2.66 5.90 -2.85
C PHE A 99 3.39 7.09 -2.24
N THR A 100 3.45 7.13 -0.94
CA THR A 100 4.27 8.11 -0.20
C THR A 100 5.57 7.45 0.27
N ARG A 101 6.64 8.24 0.38
CA ARG A 101 7.92 7.78 0.92
C ARG A 101 7.75 7.11 2.27
N GLN A 102 6.94 7.71 3.14
CA GLN A 102 6.70 7.17 4.47
C GLN A 102 6.18 5.73 4.44
N PHE A 103 5.35 5.38 3.45
CA PHE A 103 4.90 4.00 3.29
C PHE A 103 5.97 3.11 2.66
N ILE A 104 6.69 3.60 1.66
CA ILE A 104 7.77 2.86 1.00
C ILE A 104 8.90 2.52 1.99
N ASP A 105 9.21 3.42 2.91
CA ASP A 105 10.22 3.18 3.95
C ASP A 105 9.83 2.06 4.93
N THR A 106 8.55 1.66 5.00
CA THR A 106 8.12 0.52 5.81
C THR A 106 8.56 -0.84 5.27
N TYR A 107 8.89 -0.94 3.98
CA TYR A 107 9.42 -2.18 3.40
C TYR A 107 10.80 -2.49 4.00
N LEU A 108 11.04 -3.74 4.34
CA LEU A 108 12.31 -4.17 4.92
C LEU A 108 13.41 -4.35 3.85
N MET A 109 14.64 -4.45 4.30
CA MET A 109 15.73 -4.99 3.50
C MET A 109 15.58 -6.52 3.40
N THR A 110 16.24 -7.15 2.42
CA THR A 110 16.21 -8.63 2.27
C THR A 110 16.81 -9.37 3.45
N ASP A 111 17.71 -8.76 4.20
CA ASP A 111 18.26 -9.32 5.43
C ASP A 111 17.33 -9.20 6.64
N GLY A 112 16.17 -8.56 6.47
CA GLY A 112 15.14 -8.37 7.49
C GLY A 112 15.33 -7.10 8.34
N THR A 113 16.37 -6.30 8.09
CA THR A 113 16.56 -5.03 8.80
C THR A 113 15.62 -3.94 8.27
N PRO A 114 15.18 -2.99 9.11
CA PRO A 114 14.50 -1.79 8.64
C PRO A 114 15.37 -1.00 7.65
N PHE A 115 14.73 -0.44 6.63
CA PHE A 115 15.42 0.44 5.66
C PHE A 115 16.08 1.64 6.36
N THR A 116 15.39 2.21 7.31
CA THR A 116 15.83 3.38 8.10
C THR A 116 17.02 3.09 9.01
N ASP A 117 17.19 1.85 9.44
CA ASP A 117 18.38 1.43 10.20
C ASP A 117 19.57 1.20 9.27
N LYS A 118 19.31 0.67 8.06
CA LYS A 118 20.35 0.47 7.04
C LYS A 118 20.90 1.79 6.52
N TYR A 119 20.04 2.78 6.38
CA TYR A 119 20.39 4.12 5.88
C TYR A 119 19.95 5.18 6.89
N PRO A 120 20.84 5.63 7.81
CA PRO A 120 20.49 6.68 8.79
C PRO A 120 19.98 7.97 8.15
N ASP A 121 20.47 8.30 6.95
CA ASP A 121 20.03 9.44 6.15
C ASP A 121 18.96 9.05 5.12
N TYR A 122 18.12 8.07 5.45
CA TYR A 122 17.12 7.48 4.55
C TYR A 122 16.27 8.52 3.80
N ASP A 123 15.98 9.66 4.40
CA ASP A 123 15.15 10.73 3.82
C ASP A 123 15.84 11.43 2.62
N SER A 124 17.15 11.21 2.43
CA SER A 124 17.97 11.79 1.34
C SER A 124 18.61 10.75 0.41
N VAL A 125 18.24 9.50 0.52
CA VAL A 125 18.71 8.43 -0.37
C VAL A 125 18.06 8.59 -1.74
N ASP A 126 18.87 8.47 -2.82
CA ASP A 126 18.37 8.49 -4.18
C ASP A 126 17.50 7.28 -4.49
N PHE A 127 16.65 7.41 -5.53
CA PHE A 127 15.63 6.41 -5.84
C PHE A 127 16.20 5.04 -6.22
N THR A 128 17.33 4.99 -6.93
CA THR A 128 17.93 3.72 -7.35
C THR A 128 18.52 2.96 -6.16
N THR A 129 19.19 3.66 -5.26
CA THR A 129 19.69 3.12 -3.99
C THR A 129 18.55 2.71 -3.06
N GLU A 130 17.50 3.55 -2.96
CA GLU A 130 16.31 3.28 -2.17
C GLU A 130 15.61 1.97 -2.58
N CYS A 131 15.58 1.64 -3.87
CA CYS A 131 14.98 0.42 -4.40
C CYS A 131 15.87 -0.83 -4.27
N SER A 132 17.17 -0.67 -3.94
CA SER A 132 18.14 -1.76 -3.94
C SER A 132 18.09 -2.61 -2.67
N GLY A 133 18.16 -3.95 -2.82
CA GLY A 133 18.26 -4.87 -1.69
C GLY A 133 17.02 -4.94 -0.79
N ARG A 134 15.87 -4.51 -1.29
CA ARG A 134 14.60 -4.45 -0.56
C ARG A 134 13.78 -5.73 -0.71
N ASP A 135 12.79 -5.85 0.15
CA ASP A 135 11.66 -6.78 0.03
C ASP A 135 11.21 -6.87 -1.45
N TYR A 136 11.12 -8.08 -1.99
CA TYR A 136 10.80 -8.28 -3.41
C TYR A 136 9.43 -7.76 -3.81
N ARG A 137 8.51 -7.60 -2.85
CA ARG A 137 7.19 -7.00 -3.11
C ARG A 137 7.28 -5.53 -3.48
N LEU A 138 8.35 -4.81 -3.08
CA LEU A 138 8.53 -3.42 -3.48
C LEU A 138 8.58 -3.29 -5.00
N ALA A 139 9.45 -4.06 -5.67
CA ALA A 139 9.57 -4.06 -7.13
C ALA A 139 8.36 -4.67 -7.86
N GLN A 140 7.46 -5.32 -7.12
CA GLN A 140 6.20 -5.86 -7.63
C GLN A 140 5.01 -4.93 -7.34
N THR A 141 5.24 -3.88 -6.57
CA THR A 141 4.22 -2.90 -6.19
C THR A 141 4.38 -1.57 -6.92
N ILE A 142 5.62 -1.10 -7.08
CA ILE A 142 5.94 0.16 -7.78
C ILE A 142 6.94 -0.08 -8.91
N ARG A 143 6.98 0.88 -9.87
CA ARG A 143 8.05 0.91 -10.87
C ARG A 143 9.38 1.18 -10.18
N THR A 144 10.26 0.21 -10.21
CA THR A 144 11.65 0.30 -9.74
C THR A 144 12.61 0.15 -10.91
N PRO A 145 13.90 0.45 -10.74
CA PRO A 145 14.91 0.04 -11.70
C PRO A 145 14.76 -1.43 -12.10
N GLY A 146 14.86 -1.73 -13.39
CA GLY A 146 14.67 -3.07 -13.93
C GLY A 146 13.24 -3.43 -14.33
N PHE A 147 12.24 -2.57 -14.13
CA PHE A 147 10.87 -2.85 -14.57
C PHE A 147 10.75 -2.82 -16.10
N THR A 148 10.28 -3.92 -16.68
CA THR A 148 10.05 -4.08 -18.13
C THR A 148 8.62 -4.54 -18.39
N ARG A 149 8.14 -4.42 -19.64
CA ARG A 149 6.81 -4.88 -20.09
C ARG A 149 6.92 -5.56 -21.46
N ASP A 150 5.84 -6.21 -21.89
CA ASP A 150 5.69 -6.84 -23.22
C ASP A 150 6.76 -7.89 -23.53
N GLY A 151 7.35 -8.50 -22.50
CA GLY A 151 8.48 -9.43 -22.67
C GLY A 151 9.75 -8.78 -23.22
N GLY A 152 9.78 -7.45 -23.25
CA GLY A 152 10.92 -6.67 -23.75
C GLY A 152 12.03 -6.48 -22.73
N THR A 153 13.12 -5.85 -23.18
CA THR A 153 14.28 -5.51 -22.34
C THR A 153 14.38 -4.00 -22.01
N THR A 154 13.53 -3.19 -22.64
CA THR A 154 13.48 -1.75 -22.38
C THR A 154 12.93 -1.51 -20.98
N GLN A 155 13.67 -0.81 -20.14
CA GLN A 155 13.24 -0.44 -18.81
C GLN A 155 12.27 0.74 -18.87
N TRP A 156 11.25 0.70 -18.01
CA TRP A 156 10.25 1.75 -17.90
C TRP A 156 10.42 2.47 -16.56
N ALA A 157 10.96 3.67 -16.60
CA ALA A 157 11.07 4.52 -15.43
C ALA A 157 9.70 4.97 -14.90
N PRO A 158 9.60 5.37 -13.62
CA PRO A 158 8.42 6.05 -13.11
C PRO A 158 8.07 7.29 -13.94
N ASP A 159 6.81 7.43 -14.34
CA ASP A 159 6.32 8.62 -15.01
C ASP A 159 5.96 9.70 -13.98
N VAL A 160 6.84 10.67 -13.78
CA VAL A 160 6.64 11.76 -12.83
C VAL A 160 5.50 12.72 -13.21
N THR A 161 5.04 12.66 -14.46
CA THR A 161 3.87 13.45 -14.89
C THR A 161 2.57 12.79 -14.46
N PHE A 162 2.59 11.46 -14.28
CA PHE A 162 1.49 10.67 -13.74
C PHE A 162 1.59 10.55 -12.22
N SER A 163 2.70 10.01 -11.72
CA SER A 163 2.92 9.74 -10.29
C SER A 163 3.46 10.98 -9.58
N LYS A 164 2.60 11.66 -8.82
CA LYS A 164 2.94 12.94 -8.17
C LYS A 164 4.05 12.84 -7.12
N THR A 165 4.37 11.64 -6.65
CA THR A 165 5.46 11.39 -5.69
C THR A 165 6.67 10.68 -6.32
N GLY A 166 6.55 10.18 -7.56
CA GLY A 166 7.54 9.32 -8.20
C GLY A 166 7.36 7.82 -7.88
N TYR A 167 6.62 7.44 -6.85
CA TYR A 167 6.34 6.02 -6.52
C TYR A 167 5.12 5.52 -7.29
N GLN A 168 5.29 5.22 -8.56
CA GLN A 168 4.21 4.81 -9.46
C GLN A 168 3.81 3.35 -9.25
N PRO A 169 2.52 3.05 -8.93
CA PRO A 169 2.06 1.69 -8.72
C PRO A 169 2.05 0.85 -9.99
N ILE A 170 2.32 -0.46 -9.85
CA ILE A 170 2.25 -1.44 -10.93
C ILE A 170 1.55 -2.75 -10.53
N LYS A 171 1.19 -2.94 -9.27
CA LYS A 171 0.68 -4.22 -8.78
C LYS A 171 -0.45 -4.81 -9.64
N TRP A 172 -1.34 -3.97 -10.16
CA TRP A 172 -2.48 -4.34 -10.99
C TRP A 172 -2.30 -4.04 -12.48
N LEU A 173 -1.17 -3.45 -12.86
CA LEU A 173 -0.85 -3.10 -14.23
C LEU A 173 -0.37 -4.35 -14.98
N THR A 174 -1.12 -4.86 -15.94
CA THR A 174 -0.70 -6.02 -16.74
C THR A 174 0.55 -5.70 -17.56
N ASP A 175 1.33 -6.71 -17.90
CA ASP A 175 2.54 -6.52 -18.70
C ASP A 175 2.25 -6.32 -20.21
N ASP A 176 1.02 -6.51 -20.63
CA ASP A 176 0.56 -6.27 -22.00
C ASP A 176 0.17 -4.80 -22.19
N SER A 177 1.03 -4.00 -22.82
CA SER A 177 0.80 -2.59 -23.10
C SER A 177 -0.30 -2.33 -24.13
N SER A 178 -0.71 -3.33 -24.91
CA SER A 178 -1.85 -3.21 -25.81
C SER A 178 -3.18 -2.99 -25.08
N LYS A 179 -3.22 -3.31 -23.79
CA LYS A 179 -4.34 -3.07 -22.87
C LYS A 179 -4.34 -1.67 -22.26
N ASP A 180 -3.32 -0.85 -22.55
CA ASP A 180 -3.17 0.54 -22.09
C ASP A 180 -4.06 1.48 -22.93
N THR A 181 -5.34 1.29 -22.89
CA THR A 181 -6.30 2.02 -23.73
C THR A 181 -7.45 2.57 -22.89
N ASN A 182 -8.16 3.55 -23.45
CA ASN A 182 -9.38 4.11 -22.85
C ASN A 182 -10.60 3.18 -23.03
N THR A 183 -10.39 1.96 -23.51
CA THR A 183 -11.43 0.94 -23.67
C THR A 183 -11.18 -0.22 -22.72
N SER A 184 -12.26 -0.83 -22.24
CA SER A 184 -12.18 -2.01 -21.39
C SER A 184 -11.52 -3.16 -22.15
N LYS A 185 -10.31 -3.54 -21.78
CA LYS A 185 -9.53 -4.63 -22.39
C LYS A 185 -8.80 -5.52 -21.41
N CYS A 186 -8.67 -5.10 -20.14
CA CYS A 186 -8.04 -5.92 -19.14
C CYS A 186 -8.98 -7.06 -18.74
N ASP A 187 -8.45 -8.24 -18.61
CA ASP A 187 -9.15 -9.49 -18.29
C ASP A 187 -8.47 -10.26 -17.15
N ASN A 188 -7.50 -9.64 -16.48
CA ASN A 188 -6.91 -10.21 -15.29
C ASN A 188 -7.94 -10.31 -14.17
N ASP A 189 -7.94 -11.46 -13.48
CA ASP A 189 -8.80 -11.71 -12.34
C ASP A 189 -8.51 -10.75 -11.19
N VAL A 190 -9.54 -10.45 -10.40
CA VAL A 190 -9.43 -9.56 -9.23
C VAL A 190 -9.62 -10.37 -7.95
N PRO A 191 -8.54 -10.81 -7.28
CA PRO A 191 -8.62 -11.42 -5.96
C PRO A 191 -9.31 -10.48 -4.96
N LEU A 192 -10.32 -11.00 -4.25
CA LEU A 192 -11.06 -10.27 -3.22
C LEU A 192 -10.74 -10.78 -1.82
N MET A 193 -10.44 -12.08 -1.71
CA MET A 193 -10.00 -12.72 -0.46
C MET A 193 -8.92 -13.73 -0.78
N ARG A 194 -7.85 -13.74 -0.01
CA ARG A 194 -6.76 -14.70 -0.18
C ARG A 194 -6.15 -15.14 1.16
N TYR A 195 -5.48 -16.27 1.13
CA TYR A 195 -4.98 -16.94 2.34
C TYR A 195 -3.99 -16.08 3.15
N ALA A 196 -3.20 -15.22 2.49
CA ALA A 196 -2.33 -14.28 3.19
C ALA A 196 -3.11 -13.36 4.15
N GLU A 197 -4.33 -12.95 3.80
CA GLU A 197 -5.18 -12.15 4.69
C GLU A 197 -5.62 -12.96 5.91
N VAL A 198 -5.94 -14.26 5.75
CA VAL A 198 -6.27 -15.14 6.88
C VAL A 198 -5.11 -15.24 7.86
N LEU A 199 -3.89 -15.43 7.36
CA LEU A 199 -2.68 -15.47 8.19
C LEU A 199 -2.46 -14.15 8.95
N LEU A 200 -2.68 -13.02 8.29
CA LEU A 200 -2.52 -11.69 8.88
C LEU A 200 -3.63 -11.36 9.88
N ASN A 201 -4.88 -11.79 9.63
CA ASN A 201 -5.97 -11.66 10.59
C ASN A 201 -5.67 -12.48 11.86
N TYR A 202 -5.15 -13.70 11.70
CA TYR A 202 -4.74 -14.55 12.81
C TYR A 202 -3.60 -13.92 13.63
N ALA A 203 -2.54 -13.47 12.96
CA ALA A 203 -1.40 -12.83 13.60
C ALA A 203 -1.80 -11.57 14.37
N GLU A 204 -2.67 -10.74 13.77
CA GLU A 204 -3.15 -9.52 14.42
C GLU A 204 -3.99 -9.83 15.66
N ALA A 205 -4.94 -10.76 15.55
CA ALA A 205 -5.78 -11.15 16.69
C ALA A 205 -4.92 -11.70 17.84
N LYS A 206 -3.90 -12.53 17.55
CA LYS A 206 -2.96 -13.04 18.54
C LYS A 206 -2.12 -11.95 19.18
N ALA A 207 -1.63 -10.98 18.40
CA ALA A 207 -0.84 -9.85 18.91
C ALA A 207 -1.70 -8.95 19.83
N GLU A 208 -2.91 -8.60 19.40
CA GLU A 208 -3.83 -7.76 20.20
C GLU A 208 -4.32 -8.46 21.49
N LEU A 209 -4.34 -9.79 21.53
CA LEU A 209 -4.64 -10.58 22.73
C LEU A 209 -3.41 -10.78 23.63
N ASN A 210 -2.21 -10.29 23.26
CA ASN A 210 -0.92 -10.58 23.91
C ASN A 210 -0.57 -12.09 23.91
N GLU A 211 -0.99 -12.80 22.87
CA GLU A 211 -0.76 -14.24 22.68
C GLU A 211 0.19 -14.53 21.51
N MET A 212 0.91 -13.51 20.99
CA MET A 212 1.91 -13.73 19.96
C MET A 212 3.06 -14.59 20.53
N SER A 213 3.32 -15.69 19.85
CA SER A 213 4.41 -16.61 20.16
C SER A 213 5.27 -16.85 18.93
N GLU A 214 6.45 -17.42 19.12
CA GLU A 214 7.29 -17.81 17.99
C GLU A 214 6.59 -18.84 17.07
N GLU A 215 5.74 -19.70 17.62
CA GLU A 215 4.93 -20.63 16.83
C GLU A 215 3.94 -19.89 15.93
N VAL A 216 3.20 -18.91 16.47
CA VAL A 216 2.27 -18.06 15.71
C VAL A 216 3.03 -17.29 14.63
N TRP A 217 4.16 -16.69 15.00
CA TRP A 217 5.02 -15.98 14.06
C TRP A 217 5.48 -16.86 12.90
N ASN A 218 6.00 -18.05 13.21
CA ASN A 218 6.48 -19.01 12.22
C ASN A 218 5.36 -19.54 11.30
N LYS A 219 4.12 -19.53 11.78
CA LYS A 219 2.95 -19.94 11.00
C LYS A 219 2.40 -18.82 10.10
N THR A 220 2.64 -17.55 10.44
CA THR A 220 1.98 -16.39 9.82
C THR A 220 2.95 -15.44 9.13
N ILE A 221 3.68 -14.65 9.89
CA ILE A 221 4.54 -13.56 9.38
C ILE A 221 5.77 -14.11 8.64
N LYS A 222 6.39 -15.13 9.21
CA LYS A 222 7.61 -15.72 8.64
C LYS A 222 7.43 -16.20 7.20
N PRO A 223 6.44 -17.02 6.84
CA PRO A 223 6.28 -17.49 5.46
C PRO A 223 5.97 -16.37 4.47
N LEU A 224 5.25 -15.31 4.89
CA LEU A 224 5.01 -14.14 4.05
C LEU A 224 6.32 -13.42 3.71
N ARG A 225 7.19 -13.21 4.70
CA ARG A 225 8.49 -12.57 4.52
C ARG A 225 9.45 -13.42 3.70
N GLU A 226 9.53 -14.71 3.98
CA GLU A 226 10.41 -15.62 3.24
C GLU A 226 10.02 -15.72 1.76
N ARG A 227 8.71 -15.76 1.46
CA ARG A 227 8.18 -15.67 0.09
C ARG A 227 8.59 -14.35 -0.60
N ALA A 228 8.66 -13.28 0.16
CA ALA A 228 9.09 -11.96 -0.30
C ALA A 228 10.62 -11.78 -0.36
N GLY A 229 11.39 -12.84 -0.12
CA GLY A 229 12.85 -12.79 -0.10
C GLY A 229 13.43 -12.04 1.09
N VAL A 230 12.66 -11.89 2.16
CA VAL A 230 13.07 -11.21 3.39
C VAL A 230 13.37 -12.23 4.47
N THR A 231 14.53 -12.11 5.12
CA THR A 231 14.83 -12.88 6.33
C THR A 231 13.86 -12.48 7.45
N SER A 232 13.10 -13.45 7.94
CA SER A 232 12.14 -13.17 9.01
C SER A 232 12.82 -13.17 10.37
N ILE A 233 12.86 -12.00 10.99
CA ILE A 233 13.39 -11.80 12.34
C ILE A 233 12.19 -11.74 13.30
N TYR A 234 12.22 -12.59 14.36
CA TYR A 234 11.25 -12.49 15.46
C TYR A 234 11.55 -11.25 16.30
N PRO A 235 10.62 -10.29 16.42
CA PRO A 235 10.93 -9.01 17.02
C PRO A 235 11.10 -9.13 18.55
N THR A 236 12.14 -8.50 19.07
CA THR A 236 12.40 -8.39 20.53
C THR A 236 12.22 -6.96 21.02
N THR A 237 12.30 -5.99 20.13
CA THR A 237 12.15 -4.56 20.39
C THR A 237 11.30 -3.93 19.30
N ALA A 238 10.62 -2.85 19.64
CA ALA A 238 9.87 -2.07 18.66
C ALA A 238 10.82 -1.33 17.72
N ASP A 239 10.51 -1.36 16.41
CA ASP A 239 11.20 -0.54 15.43
C ASP A 239 10.86 0.94 15.66
N PRO A 240 11.83 1.82 15.92
CA PRO A 240 11.58 3.24 16.17
C PRO A 240 10.85 3.94 15.02
N TYR A 241 11.15 3.58 13.75
CA TYR A 241 10.45 4.13 12.60
C TYR A 241 8.97 3.77 12.60
N MET A 242 8.63 2.51 12.90
CA MET A 242 7.23 2.08 12.97
C MET A 242 6.48 2.70 14.14
N VAL A 243 7.15 2.93 15.27
CA VAL A 243 6.59 3.68 16.40
C VAL A 243 6.23 5.09 15.98
N GLU A 244 7.15 5.80 15.31
CA GLU A 244 6.91 7.14 14.76
C GLU A 244 5.84 7.11 13.66
N TYR A 245 5.90 6.11 12.78
CA TYR A 245 4.90 5.92 11.71
C TYR A 245 3.49 5.83 12.26
N PHE A 246 3.26 5.16 13.37
CA PHE A 246 1.99 5.12 14.10
C PHE A 246 1.87 6.16 15.22
N GLN A 247 2.60 7.29 15.10
CA GLN A 247 2.46 8.50 15.94
C GLN A 247 2.70 8.25 17.43
N ASN A 248 3.59 7.33 17.76
CA ASN A 248 3.90 6.93 19.14
C ASN A 248 2.68 6.38 19.93
N GLN A 249 1.64 5.96 19.23
CA GLN A 249 0.44 5.39 19.87
C GLN A 249 0.56 3.87 20.09
N VAL A 250 1.50 3.23 19.43
CA VAL A 250 1.76 1.79 19.51
C VAL A 250 3.25 1.58 19.71
N THR A 251 3.60 0.83 20.74
CA THR A 251 5.00 0.48 21.07
C THR A 251 5.22 -1.02 21.23
N ASP A 252 4.15 -1.82 21.10
CA ASP A 252 4.28 -3.28 21.09
C ASP A 252 4.95 -3.72 19.78
N PRO A 253 6.09 -4.44 19.84
CA PRO A 253 6.83 -4.83 18.65
C PRO A 253 6.05 -5.78 17.73
N PHE A 254 5.21 -6.66 18.29
CA PHE A 254 4.43 -7.60 17.50
C PHE A 254 3.29 -6.90 16.75
N ILE A 255 2.59 -6.00 17.42
CA ILE A 255 1.52 -5.21 16.78
C ILE A 255 2.10 -4.37 15.65
N LEU A 256 3.25 -3.72 15.87
CA LEU A 256 3.92 -2.90 14.85
C LEU A 256 4.32 -3.74 13.63
N GLU A 257 4.95 -4.90 13.86
CA GLU A 257 5.40 -5.76 12.76
C GLU A 257 4.23 -6.43 12.00
N VAL A 258 3.16 -6.81 12.68
CA VAL A 258 1.94 -7.29 12.03
C VAL A 258 1.30 -6.19 11.17
N ARG A 259 1.21 -4.96 11.68
CA ARG A 259 0.68 -3.82 10.93
C ARG A 259 1.56 -3.44 9.75
N ARG A 260 2.89 -3.56 9.87
CA ARG A 260 3.84 -3.42 8.76
C ARG A 260 3.55 -4.45 7.68
N GLU A 261 3.57 -5.73 8.08
CA GLU A 261 3.38 -6.84 7.15
C GLU A 261 2.03 -6.78 6.44
N ARG A 262 0.97 -6.46 7.19
CA ARG A 262 -0.37 -6.28 6.64
C ARG A 262 -0.45 -5.12 5.64
N GLY A 263 0.20 -4.00 5.95
CA GLY A 263 0.26 -2.86 5.04
C GLY A 263 0.96 -3.19 3.73
N ILE A 264 2.07 -3.91 3.79
CA ILE A 264 2.87 -4.29 2.61
C ILE A 264 2.16 -5.39 1.80
N GLU A 265 1.77 -6.47 2.46
CA GLU A 265 1.21 -7.65 1.80
C GLU A 265 -0.13 -7.36 1.13
N LEU A 266 -1.02 -6.65 1.80
CA LEU A 266 -2.37 -6.35 1.33
C LEU A 266 -2.50 -4.95 0.69
N THR A 267 -1.37 -4.35 0.31
CA THR A 267 -1.40 -3.03 -0.33
C THR A 267 -2.24 -3.05 -1.61
N MET A 268 -3.07 -2.03 -1.82
CA MET A 268 -4.00 -1.89 -2.95
C MET A 268 -5.07 -3.01 -3.06
N GLU A 269 -5.34 -3.75 -2.00
CA GLU A 269 -6.40 -4.77 -1.94
C GLU A 269 -7.65 -4.29 -1.16
N ASN A 270 -7.81 -2.98 -1.07
CA ASN A 270 -8.98 -2.29 -0.47
C ASN A 270 -9.18 -2.49 1.05
N VAL A 271 -8.18 -3.01 1.78
CA VAL A 271 -8.27 -3.23 3.24
C VAL A 271 -7.67 -2.09 4.06
N ARG A 272 -6.76 -1.30 3.48
CA ARG A 272 -5.95 -0.31 4.22
C ARG A 272 -6.79 0.77 4.89
N TYR A 273 -7.85 1.25 4.24
CA TYR A 273 -8.73 2.27 4.83
C TYR A 273 -9.36 1.74 6.12
N ASP A 274 -9.97 0.56 6.06
CA ASP A 274 -10.64 -0.04 7.21
C ASP A 274 -9.64 -0.38 8.33
N ASP A 275 -8.42 -0.80 7.98
CA ASP A 275 -7.34 -1.02 8.93
C ASP A 275 -6.98 0.27 9.69
N ILE A 276 -6.77 1.37 8.98
CA ILE A 276 -6.45 2.67 9.58
C ILE A 276 -7.60 3.14 10.49
N ILE A 277 -8.84 2.96 10.07
CA ILE A 277 -10.03 3.33 10.85
C ILE A 277 -10.10 2.48 12.14
N ARG A 278 -10.05 1.15 12.03
CA ARG A 278 -10.17 0.25 13.19
C ARG A 278 -8.97 0.33 14.15
N TRP A 279 -7.77 0.72 13.66
CA TRP A 279 -6.60 0.97 14.49
C TRP A 279 -6.59 2.36 15.14
N HIS A 280 -7.56 3.22 14.84
CA HIS A 280 -7.62 4.61 15.29
C HIS A 280 -6.40 5.44 14.82
N GLN A 281 -6.03 5.28 13.57
CA GLN A 281 -4.86 5.92 12.97
C GLN A 281 -5.23 6.91 11.86
N GLY A 282 -6.38 7.57 11.98
CA GLY A 282 -6.91 8.49 10.95
C GLY A 282 -5.96 9.63 10.59
N GLU A 283 -5.13 10.07 11.52
CA GLU A 283 -4.11 11.09 11.26
C GLU A 283 -3.09 10.68 10.18
N LEU A 284 -2.97 9.39 9.85
CA LEU A 284 -2.15 8.95 8.71
C LEU A 284 -2.64 9.56 7.39
N PHE A 285 -3.94 9.85 7.26
CA PHE A 285 -4.51 10.52 6.09
C PHE A 285 -4.17 12.02 6.03
N ALA A 286 -3.85 12.62 7.19
CA ALA A 286 -3.53 14.05 7.29
C ALA A 286 -2.04 14.36 7.05
N ARG A 287 -1.18 13.35 7.02
CA ARG A 287 0.26 13.54 6.82
C ARG A 287 0.57 14.22 5.49
N PRO A 288 1.56 15.13 5.45
CA PRO A 288 2.12 15.62 4.21
C PRO A 288 2.66 14.46 3.36
N TRP A 289 2.33 14.45 2.09
CA TRP A 289 2.87 13.44 1.18
C TRP A 289 4.32 13.81 0.83
N LYS A 290 5.22 12.86 1.01
CA LYS A 290 6.59 12.92 0.53
C LYS A 290 6.78 11.95 -0.64
N GLY A 291 7.48 12.40 -1.67
CA GLY A 291 7.89 11.58 -2.81
C GLY A 291 9.38 11.23 -2.76
N ILE A 292 9.89 10.78 -3.91
CA ILE A 292 11.31 10.45 -4.08
C ILE A 292 12.20 11.68 -3.79
N TRP A 293 13.44 11.40 -3.41
CA TRP A 293 14.46 12.43 -3.22
C TRP A 293 15.01 12.93 -4.55
N ILE A 294 15.14 14.24 -4.67
CA ILE A 294 15.73 14.95 -5.82
C ILE A 294 16.98 15.68 -5.32
N ALA A 295 18.13 15.34 -5.87
CA ALA A 295 19.40 15.91 -5.44
C ALA A 295 19.56 17.40 -5.81
N ALA A 296 19.00 17.80 -6.95
CA ALA A 296 19.01 19.20 -7.39
C ALA A 296 17.88 19.48 -8.38
N SER A 297 17.28 20.67 -8.31
CA SER A 297 16.44 21.21 -9.39
C SER A 297 17.29 21.66 -10.59
N GLU A 298 16.61 21.93 -11.71
CA GLU A 298 17.22 22.34 -12.98
C GLU A 298 18.23 21.30 -13.52
N THR A 299 17.94 20.02 -13.28
CA THR A 299 18.74 18.88 -13.74
C THR A 299 17.89 17.81 -14.37
N SER A 300 18.51 16.98 -15.21
CA SER A 300 17.91 15.75 -15.72
C SER A 300 18.34 14.56 -14.86
N ILE A 301 17.44 13.61 -14.67
CA ILE A 301 17.60 12.49 -13.74
C ILE A 301 17.33 11.18 -14.47
N ASP A 302 18.19 10.20 -14.25
CA ASP A 302 17.99 8.79 -14.56
C ASP A 302 17.33 8.13 -13.35
N LEU A 303 16.07 7.72 -13.49
CA LEU A 303 15.28 7.12 -12.41
C LEU A 303 15.33 5.58 -12.42
N ASN A 304 15.69 4.99 -13.54
CA ASN A 304 15.72 3.53 -13.68
C ASN A 304 17.15 2.95 -13.65
N GLY A 305 18.17 3.80 -13.64
CA GLY A 305 19.58 3.40 -13.53
C GLY A 305 20.16 2.80 -14.81
N ASP A 306 19.59 3.10 -15.99
CA ASP A 306 20.06 2.56 -17.28
C ASP A 306 21.09 3.45 -17.97
N GLY A 307 21.44 4.59 -17.38
CA GLY A 307 22.39 5.56 -17.91
C GLY A 307 21.77 6.59 -18.85
N VAL A 308 20.44 6.56 -19.03
CA VAL A 308 19.70 7.52 -19.84
C VAL A 308 18.78 8.34 -18.94
N ASN A 309 18.73 9.66 -19.11
CA ASN A 309 17.85 10.49 -18.31
C ASN A 309 16.38 10.29 -18.69
N ASP A 310 15.53 10.07 -17.70
CA ASP A 310 14.08 9.84 -17.84
C ASP A 310 13.26 11.11 -17.70
N CYS A 311 13.68 12.00 -16.81
CA CYS A 311 12.96 13.24 -16.55
C CYS A 311 13.90 14.42 -16.31
N ILE A 312 13.32 15.62 -16.44
CA ILE A 312 13.94 16.89 -16.03
C ILE A 312 13.13 17.51 -14.90
N VAL A 313 13.82 17.96 -13.87
CA VAL A 313 13.23 18.71 -12.75
C VAL A 313 13.48 20.18 -13.00
N THR A 314 12.44 20.98 -13.17
CA THR A 314 12.61 22.41 -13.56
C THR A 314 11.50 23.30 -13.01
N SER A 315 11.84 24.55 -12.77
CA SER A 315 10.90 25.64 -12.47
C SER A 315 10.53 26.49 -13.69
N ASP A 316 11.15 26.23 -14.85
CA ASP A 316 10.82 26.94 -16.09
C ASP A 316 9.53 26.36 -16.71
N PRO A 317 8.40 27.13 -16.71
CA PRO A 317 7.14 26.68 -17.29
C PRO A 317 7.20 26.56 -18.82
N ASN A 318 8.22 27.10 -19.47
CA ASN A 318 8.42 27.05 -20.91
C ASN A 318 9.43 25.97 -21.33
N ASN A 319 9.90 25.14 -20.40
CA ASN A 319 10.83 24.06 -20.71
C ASN A 319 10.25 23.13 -21.77
N LYS A 320 11.02 22.90 -22.83
CA LYS A 320 10.63 22.06 -24.00
C LYS A 320 11.47 20.79 -24.10
N SER A 321 12.01 20.31 -23.00
CA SER A 321 12.72 19.03 -22.98
C SER A 321 11.87 17.93 -23.58
N PRO A 322 12.45 17.01 -24.36
CA PRO A 322 11.77 15.79 -24.78
C PRO A 322 11.54 14.79 -23.62
N LEU A 323 12.21 15.00 -22.49
CA LEU A 323 12.07 14.18 -21.28
C LEU A 323 10.76 14.50 -20.57
N LYS A 324 10.31 13.60 -19.69
CA LYS A 324 9.20 13.87 -18.77
C LYS A 324 9.56 15.07 -17.90
N ILE A 325 8.64 15.98 -17.69
CA ILE A 325 8.88 17.20 -16.91
C ILE A 325 8.28 17.07 -15.53
N LEU A 326 9.11 17.05 -14.50
CA LEU A 326 8.71 17.30 -13.13
C LEU A 326 8.78 18.83 -12.89
N PHE A 327 7.63 19.47 -13.04
CA PHE A 327 7.55 20.91 -12.86
C PHE A 327 7.46 21.29 -11.38
N ILE A 328 8.42 22.08 -10.91
CA ILE A 328 8.48 22.60 -9.55
C ILE A 328 7.84 23.97 -9.53
N ASP A 329 6.60 24.04 -9.09
CA ASP A 329 5.85 25.29 -8.98
C ASP A 329 5.52 25.59 -7.53
N GLY A 330 6.29 26.46 -6.94
CA GLY A 330 6.06 26.93 -5.57
C GLY A 330 4.83 27.78 -5.37
N ALA A 331 4.17 28.24 -6.46
CA ALA A 331 3.06 29.21 -6.42
C ALA A 331 1.69 28.55 -6.62
N SER A 332 1.61 27.38 -7.28
CA SER A 332 0.37 26.69 -7.58
C SER A 332 -0.08 25.78 -6.43
N GLU A 333 -1.39 25.75 -6.13
CA GLU A 333 -1.95 24.81 -5.15
C GLU A 333 -1.77 23.33 -5.56
N ALA A 334 -1.73 23.07 -6.85
CA ALA A 334 -1.50 21.74 -7.42
C ALA A 334 -0.03 21.45 -7.72
N GLY A 335 0.85 22.44 -7.52
CA GLY A 335 2.27 22.38 -7.86
C GLY A 335 3.07 21.47 -6.93
N HIS A 336 4.25 21.09 -7.41
CA HIS A 336 5.23 20.37 -6.62
C HIS A 336 6.23 21.36 -6.03
N LYS A 337 6.70 21.04 -4.83
CA LYS A 337 7.85 21.71 -4.20
C LYS A 337 8.89 20.65 -3.87
N LEU A 338 10.13 21.08 -3.70
CA LEU A 338 11.14 20.26 -3.07
C LEU A 338 11.27 20.67 -1.60
N SER A 339 11.45 19.70 -0.70
CA SER A 339 11.43 19.93 0.76
C SER A 339 12.52 20.89 1.24
N GLN A 340 13.58 21.08 0.46
CA GLN A 340 14.71 21.97 0.76
C GLN A 340 14.86 23.10 -0.29
N GLY A 341 13.80 23.41 -1.02
CA GLY A 341 13.79 24.46 -2.03
C GLY A 341 14.31 23.99 -3.39
N THR A 342 15.63 23.88 -3.55
CA THR A 342 16.27 23.43 -4.80
C THR A 342 16.67 21.96 -4.81
N SER A 343 16.44 21.25 -3.71
CA SER A 343 16.68 19.82 -3.53
C SER A 343 15.68 19.25 -2.55
N GLY A 344 15.70 17.96 -2.30
CA GLY A 344 14.87 17.32 -1.28
C GLY A 344 13.76 16.45 -1.85
N ASN A 345 12.90 15.98 -0.97
CA ASN A 345 11.76 15.14 -1.35
C ASN A 345 10.73 15.94 -2.16
N ILE A 346 10.14 15.32 -3.16
CA ILE A 346 8.97 15.88 -3.85
C ILE A 346 7.83 16.03 -2.85
N LEU A 347 7.26 17.23 -2.76
CA LEU A 347 6.10 17.56 -1.94
C LEU A 347 4.95 17.97 -2.86
N PRO A 348 4.06 17.06 -3.23
CA PRO A 348 2.93 17.39 -4.09
C PRO A 348 1.82 18.10 -3.30
N ALA A 349 1.15 19.08 -3.93
CA ALA A 349 -0.05 19.74 -3.40
C ALA A 349 0.12 20.28 -1.95
N THR A 350 1.22 20.96 -1.68
CA THR A 350 1.57 21.44 -0.33
C THR A 350 0.65 22.54 0.18
N ALA A 351 -0.06 23.24 -0.69
CA ALA A 351 -1.03 24.27 -0.30
C ALA A 351 -2.32 23.68 0.27
N ILE A 352 -2.57 22.38 0.07
CA ILE A 352 -3.75 21.72 0.62
C ILE A 352 -3.42 21.22 2.02
N GLU A 353 -3.92 21.91 3.03
CA GLU A 353 -3.83 21.43 4.42
C GLU A 353 -4.76 20.23 4.60
N ARG A 354 -4.20 19.10 5.01
CA ARG A 354 -4.96 17.89 5.33
C ARG A 354 -5.18 17.81 6.82
N LYS A 355 -6.43 17.62 7.21
CA LYS A 355 -6.81 17.45 8.62
C LYS A 355 -7.63 16.19 8.79
N TRP A 356 -7.33 15.47 9.83
CA TRP A 356 -8.21 14.41 10.31
C TRP A 356 -9.13 15.00 11.39
N HIS A 357 -10.35 14.49 11.43
CA HIS A 357 -11.32 14.82 12.48
C HIS A 357 -11.93 13.53 12.98
N ASP A 358 -12.03 13.36 14.27
CA ASP A 358 -12.44 12.09 14.89
C ASP A 358 -13.85 11.65 14.51
N TYR A 359 -14.74 12.57 14.18
CA TYR A 359 -16.08 12.21 13.68
C TYR A 359 -16.02 11.35 12.41
N LYS A 360 -14.92 11.41 11.62
CA LYS A 360 -14.72 10.61 10.39
C LYS A 360 -14.51 9.11 10.66
N TYR A 361 -14.27 8.73 11.91
CA TYR A 361 -14.27 7.31 12.25
C TYR A 361 -15.65 6.67 12.16
N VAL A 362 -16.69 7.49 12.17
CA VAL A 362 -18.08 7.06 11.98
C VAL A 362 -18.60 7.65 10.68
N LYS A 363 -19.12 6.81 9.79
CA LYS A 363 -19.69 7.29 8.54
C LYS A 363 -20.98 8.08 8.79
N PRO A 364 -21.27 9.13 8.00
CA PRO A 364 -22.53 9.85 8.11
C PRO A 364 -23.71 8.95 7.73
N ILE A 365 -24.86 9.19 8.37
CA ILE A 365 -26.11 8.60 7.91
C ILE A 365 -26.49 9.30 6.60
N PRO A 366 -26.79 8.56 5.51
CA PRO A 366 -27.19 9.18 4.25
C PRO A 366 -28.37 10.14 4.40
N THR A 367 -28.29 11.30 3.77
CA THR A 367 -29.35 12.31 3.84
C THR A 367 -30.73 11.77 3.44
N THR A 368 -30.77 10.85 2.46
CA THR A 368 -32.01 10.17 2.05
C THR A 368 -32.62 9.36 3.19
N ALA A 369 -31.81 8.63 3.94
CA ALA A 369 -32.29 7.84 5.09
C ALA A 369 -32.85 8.74 6.20
N LEU A 370 -32.22 9.90 6.46
CA LEU A 370 -32.71 10.89 7.42
C LEU A 370 -34.04 11.53 6.97
N GLN A 371 -34.22 11.72 5.67
CA GLN A 371 -35.48 12.23 5.10
C GLN A 371 -36.62 11.22 5.16
N GLU A 372 -36.31 9.93 4.94
CA GLU A 372 -37.29 8.83 4.96
C GLU A 372 -37.71 8.45 6.39
N ASN A 373 -36.80 8.61 7.36
CA ASN A 373 -37.09 8.27 8.76
C ASN A 373 -36.78 9.44 9.71
N PRO A 374 -37.78 10.23 10.09
CA PRO A 374 -37.58 11.39 10.98
C PRO A 374 -37.14 11.06 12.40
N ASN A 375 -37.11 9.77 12.79
CA ASN A 375 -36.57 9.33 14.07
C ASN A 375 -35.06 9.11 14.05
N LEU A 376 -34.43 9.16 12.86
CA LEU A 376 -32.98 9.12 12.75
C LEU A 376 -32.37 10.50 12.97
N THR A 377 -31.29 10.54 13.72
CA THR A 377 -30.46 11.75 13.88
C THR A 377 -29.08 11.48 13.30
N GLN A 378 -28.48 12.52 12.71
CA GLN A 378 -27.13 12.45 12.16
C GLN A 378 -26.12 12.12 13.27
N ASN A 379 -25.05 11.40 12.90
CA ASN A 379 -23.91 11.22 13.79
C ASN A 379 -23.31 12.59 14.16
N PRO A 380 -22.77 12.73 15.39
CA PRO A 380 -22.20 13.99 15.84
C PRO A 380 -21.17 14.54 14.85
N GLU A 381 -21.18 15.86 14.67
CA GLU A 381 -20.24 16.63 13.83
C GLU A 381 -20.35 16.41 12.30
N TRP A 382 -21.31 15.56 11.84
CA TRP A 382 -21.62 15.41 10.41
C TRP A 382 -22.72 16.37 9.94
#